data_7ceec4ba3da1c584472bd319e0815d00
#
_entry.id   7ceec4ba3da1c584472bd319e0815d00
#
_cell.length_a   1.000
_cell.length_b   1.000
_cell.length_c   1.000
_cell.angle_alpha   90.00
_cell.angle_beta   90.00
_cell.angle_gamma   90.00
#
_symmetry.space_group_name_H-M   'P 1'
#
loop_
_entity.id
_entity.type
_entity.pdbx_description
1 polymer ?
#
loop_
_entity_poly.entity_id
_entity_poly.type
_entity_poly.pdbx_seq_one_letter_code
_entity_poly.pdbx_strand_id
1 'polypeptide(L)'
;GKAYAEVRQALSDLNIDETYAEKLGLHLFKVGMPWPLEESKIIEFCSNMEEIIVFEEKRPLIEDQVKEIMFNQANRPQRIVGKRDEDNKDLMASTGELTPDFVSEVIAERITKTNKDEHILNKLRLIKQNEPDTAVIEGIANRTPYFCSGCPHNSSTKVPEGSKAMAGIGCHFMAAWMDRDTDLFTHMGAEGANWIGMSQFVEDDHIFQNIGDGTYTHSGILAIRAAVAAKVNITYKILFNDATAMTGGQPAEGVPTPAKISHQLFGEGIKRIAVVSDEPEKYGINTNFAEGTTINHRSEIDQVQKDLRTWPGVTVMIYDQTCATEKRRRRKRGLMEDPDKRSFINDLVCEGCGDCSKTSNCVSIEPLETKLGRKRKVNQSTCNKDFSCVDGFCPSFVTVQGATIKKRKVTPASDLPKNIFDKLPKPKEINLEKPFDIVVTGIGGTGVVTIGALIGMASHIENKGVSVLDQVGIAQKGGAVLSHIRVAESPKSIHSVKVGKTSADLILGCDMVVVTSSPVRELMNINTTQSIINDHETPVAGFVLDPDHSFGGKRIRQIIEKSSKETNFINAIKISTAMFGDSIASNMFITGYALQKGFIPVKPESMEEAIKLNNMAVDMNLSAFRW
;
A
#
# COMPACT_ATOMS: atom_id res chain seq x y z
N GLY A 1 9.64 6.36 -21.71
CA GLY A 1 9.40 5.54 -20.55
C GLY A 1 10.03 6.12 -19.29
N LYS A 2 9.96 5.41 -18.17
CA LYS A 2 10.45 5.88 -16.87
C LYS A 2 11.92 6.30 -16.93
N ALA A 3 12.84 5.45 -17.39
CA ALA A 3 14.27 5.77 -17.44
C ALA A 3 14.57 7.10 -18.17
N TYR A 4 13.87 7.40 -19.27
CA TYR A 4 14.01 8.69 -19.95
C TYR A 4 13.57 9.86 -19.06
N ALA A 5 12.48 9.70 -18.30
CA ALA A 5 12.00 10.73 -17.39
C ALA A 5 12.98 10.97 -16.23
N GLU A 6 13.58 9.88 -15.70
CA GLU A 6 14.60 9.98 -14.65
C GLU A 6 15.87 10.67 -15.15
N VAL A 7 16.32 10.38 -16.38
CA VAL A 7 17.47 11.10 -16.99
C VAL A 7 17.15 12.59 -17.17
N ARG A 8 15.93 12.94 -17.64
CA ARG A 8 15.51 14.34 -17.76
C ARG A 8 15.50 15.06 -16.40
N GLN A 9 15.02 14.37 -15.36
CA GLN A 9 15.05 14.90 -14.00
C GLN A 9 16.49 15.07 -13.50
N ALA A 10 17.34 14.08 -13.69
CA ALA A 10 18.76 14.13 -13.31
C ALA A 10 19.50 15.31 -13.95
N LEU A 11 19.27 15.54 -15.24
CA LEU A 11 19.83 16.71 -15.93
C LEU A 11 19.34 18.03 -15.32
N SER A 12 18.05 18.12 -14.99
CA SER A 12 17.49 19.27 -14.30
C SER A 12 18.10 19.49 -12.91
N ASP A 13 18.29 18.43 -12.13
CA ASP A 13 18.87 18.48 -10.78
C ASP A 13 20.35 18.89 -10.81
N LEU A 14 21.07 18.50 -11.85
CA LEU A 14 22.44 18.95 -12.13
C LEU A 14 22.50 20.37 -12.71
N ASN A 15 21.35 21.02 -12.95
CA ASN A 15 21.22 22.31 -13.64
C ASN A 15 21.84 22.28 -15.06
N ILE A 16 21.68 21.17 -15.76
CA ILE A 16 22.09 21.02 -17.17
C ILE A 16 20.88 21.30 -18.05
N ASP A 17 20.75 22.52 -18.53
CA ASP A 17 19.77 22.91 -19.55
C ASP A 17 20.28 22.56 -20.97
N GLU A 18 19.47 22.82 -22.00
CA GLU A 18 19.82 22.48 -23.39
C GLU A 18 21.09 23.19 -23.85
N THR A 19 21.27 24.47 -23.50
CA THR A 19 22.44 25.26 -23.87
C THR A 19 23.70 24.72 -23.20
N TYR A 20 23.58 24.29 -21.94
CA TYR A 20 24.72 23.75 -21.20
C TYR A 20 25.03 22.32 -21.64
N ALA A 21 24.02 21.53 -21.96
CA ALA A 21 24.19 20.19 -22.55
C ALA A 21 24.96 20.24 -23.87
N GLU A 22 24.62 21.18 -24.76
CA GLU A 22 25.36 21.41 -26.02
C GLU A 22 26.85 21.75 -25.78
N LYS A 23 27.16 22.62 -24.80
CA LYS A 23 28.56 22.94 -24.43
C LYS A 23 29.32 21.74 -23.89
N LEU A 24 28.66 20.84 -23.21
CA LEU A 24 29.23 19.58 -22.70
C LEU A 24 29.31 18.48 -23.75
N GLY A 25 28.69 18.68 -24.93
CA GLY A 25 28.60 17.65 -25.96
C GLY A 25 27.61 16.54 -25.60
N LEU A 26 26.62 16.82 -24.74
CA LEU A 26 25.62 15.85 -24.32
C LEU A 26 24.44 15.81 -25.29
N HIS A 27 24.09 14.60 -25.73
CA HIS A 27 22.92 14.35 -26.57
C HIS A 27 22.04 13.30 -25.91
N LEU A 28 20.73 13.48 -25.97
CA LEU A 28 19.76 12.58 -25.36
C LEU A 28 18.88 11.93 -26.41
N PHE A 29 18.90 10.60 -26.51
CA PHE A 29 18.05 9.81 -27.39
C PHE A 29 16.97 9.08 -26.61
N LYS A 30 15.70 9.25 -27.02
CA LYS A 30 14.56 8.53 -26.44
C LYS A 30 14.22 7.32 -27.27
N VAL A 31 14.50 6.14 -26.75
CA VAL A 31 14.08 4.87 -27.38
C VAL A 31 12.57 4.73 -27.27
N GLY A 32 11.90 4.67 -28.43
CA GLY A 32 10.44 4.51 -28.54
C GLY A 32 9.99 3.04 -28.52
N MET A 33 10.77 2.17 -29.17
CA MET A 33 10.53 0.73 -29.27
C MET A 33 11.80 -0.01 -28.78
N PRO A 34 11.75 -0.69 -27.63
CA PRO A 34 12.95 -1.31 -27.03
C PRO A 34 13.35 -2.64 -27.71
N TRP A 35 12.47 -3.25 -28.51
CA TRP A 35 12.76 -4.50 -29.22
C TRP A 35 11.87 -4.69 -30.46
N PRO A 36 12.46 -4.99 -31.63
CA PRO A 36 13.85 -4.74 -31.96
C PRO A 36 14.14 -3.24 -32.03
N LEU A 37 15.38 -2.82 -31.83
CA LEU A 37 15.79 -1.42 -32.04
C LEU A 37 15.78 -1.11 -33.55
N GLU A 38 15.46 0.13 -33.87
CA GLU A 38 15.54 0.61 -35.25
C GLU A 38 17.00 0.96 -35.57
N GLU A 39 17.67 0.10 -36.34
CA GLU A 39 19.11 0.10 -36.56
C GLU A 39 19.63 1.41 -37.17
N SER A 40 18.94 1.93 -38.22
CA SER A 40 19.43 3.13 -38.93
C SER A 40 19.50 4.34 -38.00
N LYS A 41 18.53 4.52 -37.10
CA LYS A 41 18.51 5.60 -36.13
C LYS A 41 19.51 5.44 -35.00
N ILE A 42 19.78 4.20 -34.60
CA ILE A 42 20.84 3.91 -33.62
C ILE A 42 22.21 4.21 -34.23
N ILE A 43 22.46 3.78 -35.46
CA ILE A 43 23.71 4.08 -36.18
C ILE A 43 23.90 5.60 -36.34
N GLU A 44 22.84 6.31 -36.80
CA GLU A 44 22.88 7.77 -36.97
C GLU A 44 23.20 8.47 -35.64
N PHE A 45 22.52 8.11 -34.56
CA PHE A 45 22.70 8.74 -33.24
C PHE A 45 24.08 8.42 -32.62
N CYS A 46 24.52 7.16 -32.68
CA CYS A 46 25.76 6.72 -32.04
C CYS A 46 27.00 7.07 -32.83
N SER A 47 26.90 7.36 -34.13
CA SER A 47 28.06 7.69 -34.97
C SER A 47 28.72 9.00 -34.51
N ASN A 48 30.04 8.98 -34.44
CA ASN A 48 30.85 10.12 -34.00
C ASN A 48 30.71 10.54 -32.53
N MET A 49 30.03 9.73 -31.71
CA MET A 49 30.04 9.91 -30.27
C MET A 49 31.28 9.26 -29.64
N GLU A 50 31.84 9.87 -28.62
CA GLU A 50 32.94 9.27 -27.86
C GLU A 50 32.45 8.14 -26.95
N GLU A 51 31.32 8.35 -26.32
CA GLU A 51 30.72 7.42 -25.37
C GLU A 51 29.17 7.40 -25.48
N ILE A 52 28.59 6.23 -25.37
CA ILE A 52 27.16 6.02 -25.22
C ILE A 52 26.89 5.45 -23.83
N ILE A 53 25.96 6.08 -23.09
CA ILE A 53 25.47 5.59 -21.80
C ILE A 53 24.02 5.14 -21.98
N VAL A 54 23.74 3.87 -21.71
CA VAL A 54 22.40 3.31 -21.81
C VAL A 54 21.76 3.23 -20.43
N PHE A 55 20.72 4.04 -20.19
CA PHE A 55 19.92 4.02 -18.95
C PHE A 55 18.70 3.12 -19.13
N GLU A 56 18.75 1.95 -18.55
CA GLU A 56 17.62 0.99 -18.53
C GLU A 56 17.58 0.19 -17.23
N GLU A 57 16.38 -0.24 -16.84
CA GLU A 57 16.18 -1.09 -15.66
C GLU A 57 16.30 -2.57 -16.02
N LYS A 58 16.62 -3.40 -15.00
CA LYS A 58 16.73 -4.86 -15.13
C LYS A 58 17.86 -5.29 -16.07
N ARG A 59 17.55 -6.09 -17.09
CA ARG A 59 18.53 -6.64 -18.02
C ARG A 59 19.01 -5.60 -19.04
N PRO A 60 20.21 -5.78 -19.59
CA PRO A 60 20.76 -4.90 -20.63
C PRO A 60 20.14 -5.17 -22.00
N LEU A 61 18.83 -4.97 -22.15
CA LEU A 61 18.09 -5.26 -23.38
C LEU A 61 18.41 -4.30 -24.53
N ILE A 62 18.51 -2.99 -24.19
CA ILE A 62 18.84 -1.95 -25.16
C ILE A 62 20.35 -1.90 -25.36
N GLU A 63 21.13 -1.96 -24.28
CA GLU A 63 22.58 -1.93 -24.29
C GLU A 63 23.18 -3.02 -25.18
N ASP A 64 22.70 -4.26 -25.06
CA ASP A 64 23.18 -5.40 -25.85
C ASP A 64 22.90 -5.20 -27.35
N GLN A 65 21.72 -4.71 -27.72
CA GLN A 65 21.39 -4.40 -29.11
C GLN A 65 22.24 -3.25 -29.68
N VAL A 66 22.45 -2.18 -28.88
CA VAL A 66 23.31 -1.07 -29.31
C VAL A 66 24.74 -1.55 -29.55
N LYS A 67 25.27 -2.41 -28.67
CA LYS A 67 26.61 -3.02 -28.84
C LYS A 67 26.68 -3.89 -30.10
N GLU A 68 25.68 -4.72 -30.35
CA GLU A 68 25.58 -5.57 -31.54
C GLU A 68 25.52 -4.75 -32.83
N ILE A 69 24.62 -3.76 -32.90
CA ILE A 69 24.45 -2.88 -34.07
C ILE A 69 25.73 -2.10 -34.38
N MET A 70 26.41 -1.56 -33.35
CA MET A 70 27.58 -0.71 -33.52
C MET A 70 28.89 -1.48 -33.69
N PHE A 71 28.91 -2.79 -33.42
CA PHE A 71 30.17 -3.58 -33.39
C PHE A 71 31.01 -3.45 -34.66
N ASN A 72 30.42 -3.51 -35.82
CA ASN A 72 31.12 -3.44 -37.13
C ASN A 72 31.04 -2.06 -37.79
N GLN A 73 30.50 -1.02 -37.12
CA GLN A 73 30.42 0.32 -37.70
C GLN A 73 31.78 1.04 -37.63
N ALA A 74 32.19 1.67 -38.75
CA ALA A 74 33.44 2.37 -38.84
C ALA A 74 33.52 3.57 -37.86
N ASN A 75 32.41 4.28 -37.65
CA ASN A 75 32.30 5.47 -36.80
C ASN A 75 31.67 5.15 -35.44
N ARG A 76 31.94 3.95 -34.92
CA ARG A 76 31.37 3.52 -33.62
C ARG A 76 31.97 4.32 -32.45
N PRO A 77 31.19 4.47 -31.35
CA PRO A 77 31.72 5.03 -30.11
C PRO A 77 32.93 4.22 -29.57
N GLN A 78 33.81 4.90 -28.89
CA GLN A 78 34.95 4.23 -28.21
C GLN A 78 34.43 3.36 -27.05
N ARG A 79 33.34 3.79 -26.41
CA ARG A 79 32.75 3.13 -25.24
C ARG A 79 31.22 3.09 -25.35
N ILE A 80 30.65 1.95 -25.04
CA ILE A 80 29.20 1.77 -24.83
C ILE A 80 29.05 1.14 -23.45
N VAL A 81 28.55 1.91 -22.51
CA VAL A 81 28.40 1.53 -21.10
C VAL A 81 26.92 1.53 -20.69
N GLY A 82 26.59 0.74 -19.70
CA GLY A 82 25.23 0.64 -19.18
C GLY A 82 25.24 -0.09 -17.84
N LYS A 83 25.01 -1.41 -17.82
CA LYS A 83 25.12 -2.18 -16.57
C LYS A 83 26.54 -2.25 -16.04
N ARG A 84 27.51 -2.22 -16.95
CA ARG A 84 28.92 -2.23 -16.62
C ARG A 84 29.66 -1.10 -17.33
N ASP A 85 30.73 -0.64 -16.69
CA ASP A 85 31.63 0.35 -17.25
C ASP A 85 32.70 -0.31 -18.18
N GLU A 86 33.61 0.48 -18.69
CA GLU A 86 34.72 0.05 -19.55
C GLU A 86 35.70 -0.94 -18.90
N ASP A 87 35.79 -0.92 -17.56
CA ASP A 87 36.63 -1.82 -16.75
C ASP A 87 35.88 -3.08 -16.31
N ASN A 88 34.65 -3.30 -16.83
CA ASN A 88 33.75 -4.39 -16.46
C ASN A 88 33.28 -4.36 -14.99
N LYS A 89 33.33 -3.18 -14.35
CA LYS A 89 32.79 -2.95 -13.01
C LYS A 89 31.30 -2.61 -13.11
N ASP A 90 30.53 -2.95 -12.09
CA ASP A 90 29.10 -2.63 -12.03
C ASP A 90 28.91 -1.10 -12.03
N LEU A 91 28.20 -0.57 -13.02
CA LEU A 91 27.85 0.85 -13.15
C LEU A 91 26.40 1.10 -12.77
N MET A 92 25.46 0.31 -13.31
CA MET A 92 24.03 0.38 -12.97
C MET A 92 23.51 -0.99 -12.58
N ALA A 93 22.95 -1.09 -11.38
CA ALA A 93 22.40 -2.35 -10.87
C ALA A 93 21.29 -2.92 -11.77
N SER A 94 21.23 -4.25 -11.86
CA SER A 94 20.13 -4.98 -12.51
C SER A 94 18.94 -5.22 -11.59
N THR A 95 19.08 -4.85 -10.31
CA THR A 95 18.04 -4.94 -9.28
C THR A 95 17.62 -3.54 -8.82
N GLY A 96 16.45 -3.45 -8.20
CA GLY A 96 15.95 -2.18 -7.73
C GLY A 96 15.37 -1.30 -8.83
N GLU A 97 15.45 0.00 -8.62
CA GLU A 97 14.85 1.05 -9.43
C GLU A 97 15.89 2.11 -9.75
N LEU A 98 15.91 2.64 -10.96
CA LEU A 98 16.67 3.84 -11.29
C LEU A 98 15.94 5.05 -10.68
N THR A 99 16.67 5.81 -9.86
CA THR A 99 16.20 7.08 -9.28
C THR A 99 16.94 8.26 -9.91
N PRO A 100 16.34 9.47 -9.94
CA PRO A 100 17.00 10.65 -10.49
C PRO A 100 18.36 10.93 -9.83
N ASP A 101 18.46 10.76 -8.52
CA ASP A 101 19.69 10.98 -7.75
C ASP A 101 20.81 10.06 -8.23
N PHE A 102 20.53 8.76 -8.31
CA PHE A 102 21.50 7.77 -8.81
C PHE A 102 21.90 8.05 -10.28
N VAL A 103 20.94 8.40 -11.13
CA VAL A 103 21.21 8.78 -12.52
C VAL A 103 22.06 10.04 -12.58
N SER A 104 21.83 11.03 -11.69
CA SER A 104 22.63 12.24 -11.58
C SER A 104 24.10 11.93 -11.22
N GLU A 105 24.31 11.00 -10.29
CA GLU A 105 25.66 10.54 -9.91
C GLU A 105 26.38 9.92 -11.10
N VAL A 106 25.72 8.99 -11.80
CA VAL A 106 26.32 8.32 -12.97
C VAL A 106 26.66 9.34 -14.07
N ILE A 107 25.73 10.25 -14.40
CA ILE A 107 25.97 11.29 -15.41
C ILE A 107 27.15 12.20 -15.00
N ALA A 108 27.15 12.70 -13.77
CA ALA A 108 28.20 13.57 -13.27
C ALA A 108 29.57 12.88 -13.24
N GLU A 109 29.63 11.64 -12.79
CA GLU A 109 30.88 10.84 -12.79
C GLU A 109 31.41 10.60 -14.21
N ARG A 110 30.52 10.29 -15.15
CA ARG A 110 30.95 10.08 -16.56
C ARG A 110 31.41 11.35 -17.22
N ILE A 111 30.73 12.48 -17.05
CA ILE A 111 31.16 13.78 -17.58
C ILE A 111 32.54 14.17 -17.00
N THR A 112 32.70 14.01 -15.69
CA THR A 112 33.94 14.43 -15.00
C THR A 112 35.15 13.57 -15.34
N LYS A 113 34.99 12.37 -15.90
CA LYS A 113 36.10 11.57 -16.48
C LYS A 113 36.74 12.24 -17.70
N THR A 114 35.94 12.93 -18.50
CA THR A 114 36.39 13.56 -19.75
C THR A 114 36.55 15.08 -19.60
N ASN A 115 35.72 15.71 -18.80
CA ASN A 115 35.70 17.15 -18.59
C ASN A 115 35.61 17.49 -17.09
N LYS A 116 36.67 18.12 -16.54
CA LYS A 116 36.70 18.56 -15.13
C LYS A 116 35.85 19.82 -14.92
N ASP A 117 34.54 19.68 -15.03
CA ASP A 117 33.62 20.77 -14.84
C ASP A 117 33.34 20.99 -13.34
N GLU A 118 33.78 22.15 -12.83
CA GLU A 118 33.67 22.52 -11.41
C GLU A 118 32.18 22.68 -10.98
N HIS A 119 31.31 23.09 -11.88
CA HIS A 119 29.87 23.21 -11.55
C HIS A 119 29.25 21.84 -11.27
N ILE A 120 29.51 20.85 -12.14
CA ILE A 120 29.01 19.49 -11.98
C ILE A 120 29.64 18.81 -10.76
N LEU A 121 30.96 19.01 -10.55
CA LEU A 121 31.63 18.49 -9.35
C LEU A 121 31.03 19.03 -8.05
N ASN A 122 30.71 20.33 -8.02
CA ASN A 122 30.07 20.92 -6.85
C ASN A 122 28.65 20.37 -6.64
N LYS A 123 27.87 20.16 -7.71
CA LYS A 123 26.55 19.52 -7.61
C LYS A 123 26.63 18.10 -7.10
N LEU A 124 27.55 17.30 -7.61
CA LEU A 124 27.79 15.93 -7.15
C LEU A 124 28.17 15.90 -5.65
N ARG A 125 29.02 16.83 -5.20
CA ARG A 125 29.36 16.95 -3.77
C ARG A 125 28.12 17.26 -2.92
N LEU A 126 27.25 18.17 -3.37
CA LEU A 126 26.01 18.52 -2.68
C LEU A 126 25.04 17.34 -2.60
N ILE A 127 24.89 16.57 -3.68
CA ILE A 127 24.06 15.35 -3.69
C ILE A 127 24.60 14.35 -2.65
N LYS A 128 25.92 14.08 -2.66
CA LYS A 128 26.57 13.15 -1.71
C LYS A 128 26.55 13.64 -0.25
N GLN A 129 26.62 14.95 -0.01
CA GLN A 129 26.55 15.53 1.35
C GLN A 129 25.14 15.49 1.95
N ASN A 130 24.11 15.48 1.11
CA ASN A 130 22.71 15.45 1.52
C ASN A 130 22.16 14.02 1.62
N GLU A 131 22.99 12.98 1.65
CA GLU A 131 22.50 11.61 1.86
C GLU A 131 21.78 11.52 3.22
N PRO A 132 20.51 11.13 3.21
CA PRO A 132 19.73 11.04 4.43
C PRO A 132 20.18 9.85 5.29
N ASP A 133 20.13 10.00 6.60
CA ASP A 133 20.29 8.87 7.52
C ASP A 133 19.11 7.91 7.37
N THR A 134 19.31 6.83 6.65
CA THR A 134 18.29 5.79 6.35
C THR A 134 18.38 4.59 7.29
N ALA A 135 19.25 4.64 8.30
CA ALA A 135 19.40 3.55 9.26
C ALA A 135 18.05 3.10 9.83
N VAL A 136 17.90 1.79 9.97
CA VAL A 136 16.71 1.22 10.63
C VAL A 136 16.71 1.68 12.08
N ILE A 137 15.60 2.30 12.50
CA ILE A 137 15.46 2.82 13.85
C ILE A 137 14.77 1.75 14.70
N GLU A 138 15.51 1.20 15.63
CA GLU A 138 14.97 0.24 16.60
C GLU A 138 14.19 0.93 17.72
N GLY A 139 13.27 0.19 18.35
CA GLY A 139 12.51 0.65 19.51
C GLY A 139 11.40 1.66 19.23
N ILE A 140 10.93 1.73 17.97
CA ILE A 140 9.70 2.44 17.59
C ILE A 140 8.73 1.49 16.90
N ALA A 141 7.44 1.84 16.92
CA ALA A 141 6.41 1.10 16.20
C ALA A 141 6.69 1.09 14.69
N ASN A 142 6.33 -0.01 14.03
CA ASN A 142 6.43 -0.17 12.57
C ASN A 142 5.05 -0.48 11.98
N ARG A 143 4.76 0.08 10.81
CA ARG A 143 3.49 -0.08 10.09
C ARG A 143 3.60 -1.16 9.03
N THR A 144 3.58 -2.42 9.47
CA THR A 144 3.50 -3.56 8.55
C THR A 144 2.06 -3.77 8.07
N PRO A 145 1.84 -4.24 6.82
CA PRO A 145 0.52 -4.68 6.38
C PRO A 145 -0.06 -5.75 7.31
N TYR A 146 -1.36 -5.64 7.59
CA TYR A 146 -2.04 -6.53 8.50
C TYR A 146 -3.50 -6.73 8.12
N PHE A 147 -4.13 -7.81 8.61
CA PHE A 147 -5.54 -8.07 8.35
C PHE A 147 -6.44 -6.97 8.93
N CYS A 148 -7.46 -6.58 8.17
CA CYS A 148 -8.46 -5.62 8.62
C CYS A 148 -9.18 -6.12 9.89
N SER A 149 -9.78 -5.21 10.65
CA SER A 149 -10.66 -5.57 11.77
C SER A 149 -11.76 -6.53 11.33
N GLY A 150 -11.88 -7.68 11.99
CA GLY A 150 -12.89 -8.68 11.66
C GLY A 150 -12.75 -9.27 10.26
N CYS A 151 -11.53 -9.31 9.74
CA CYS A 151 -11.23 -9.90 8.44
C CYS A 151 -11.50 -11.41 8.44
N PRO A 152 -12.14 -11.98 7.41
CA PRO A 152 -12.33 -13.42 7.30
C PRO A 152 -11.02 -14.20 7.34
N HIS A 153 -9.93 -13.61 6.88
CA HIS A 153 -8.62 -14.25 6.88
C HIS A 153 -8.02 -14.42 8.29
N ASN A 154 -8.55 -13.75 9.31
CA ASN A 154 -8.16 -14.00 10.71
C ASN A 154 -8.45 -15.45 11.14
N SER A 155 -9.50 -16.04 10.61
CA SER A 155 -9.88 -17.44 10.86
C SER A 155 -9.42 -18.36 9.73
N SER A 156 -9.69 -18.01 8.47
CA SER A 156 -9.52 -18.88 7.32
C SER A 156 -8.07 -19.25 7.01
N THR A 157 -7.07 -18.45 7.40
CA THR A 157 -5.65 -18.75 7.14
C THR A 157 -4.99 -19.56 8.25
N LYS A 158 -5.67 -19.82 9.38
CA LYS A 158 -5.17 -20.75 10.39
C LYS A 158 -5.17 -22.17 9.84
N VAL A 159 -4.18 -22.97 10.25
CA VAL A 159 -4.11 -24.42 9.97
C VAL A 159 -4.05 -25.20 11.26
N PRO A 160 -4.45 -26.48 11.25
CA PRO A 160 -4.32 -27.34 12.43
C PRO A 160 -2.86 -27.54 12.84
N GLU A 161 -2.64 -27.78 14.12
CA GLU A 161 -1.32 -28.07 14.67
C GLU A 161 -0.61 -29.19 13.87
N GLY A 162 0.69 -28.99 13.61
CA GLY A 162 1.51 -29.88 12.81
C GLY A 162 1.22 -29.85 11.31
N SER A 163 0.42 -28.91 10.83
CA SER A 163 0.17 -28.70 9.40
C SER A 163 0.90 -27.46 8.90
N LYS A 164 1.20 -27.44 7.60
CA LYS A 164 1.77 -26.28 6.88
C LYS A 164 0.83 -25.80 5.80
N ALA A 165 0.96 -24.54 5.42
CA ALA A 165 0.23 -23.94 4.31
C ALA A 165 1.16 -23.24 3.32
N MET A 166 0.72 -23.14 2.08
CA MET A 166 1.29 -22.25 1.08
C MET A 166 0.43 -21.00 0.94
N ALA A 167 1.10 -19.86 0.83
CA ALA A 167 0.44 -18.59 0.59
C ALA A 167 -0.08 -18.51 -0.86
N GLY A 168 -1.21 -17.84 -1.04
CA GLY A 168 -1.71 -17.47 -2.36
C GLY A 168 -1.65 -15.96 -2.55
N ILE A 169 -1.92 -15.47 -3.76
CA ILE A 169 -1.89 -14.05 -4.09
C ILE A 169 -3.22 -13.38 -3.74
N GLY A 170 -3.19 -12.44 -2.83
CA GLY A 170 -4.35 -11.71 -2.32
C GLY A 170 -4.10 -11.20 -0.90
N CYS A 171 -5.12 -10.67 -0.21
CA CYS A 171 -4.98 -10.22 1.19
C CYS A 171 -4.49 -11.34 2.13
N HIS A 172 -4.85 -12.58 1.83
CA HIS A 172 -4.42 -13.76 2.59
C HIS A 172 -2.92 -14.05 2.51
N PHE A 173 -2.19 -13.45 1.55
CA PHE A 173 -0.73 -13.50 1.49
C PHE A 173 -0.07 -13.02 2.80
N MET A 174 -0.69 -12.06 3.48
CA MET A 174 -0.16 -11.52 4.74
C MET A 174 0.00 -12.58 5.84
N ALA A 175 -0.63 -13.77 5.70
CA ALA A 175 -0.42 -14.89 6.60
C ALA A 175 1.03 -15.36 6.64
N ALA A 176 1.79 -15.19 5.53
CA ALA A 176 3.21 -15.51 5.45
C ALA A 176 4.10 -14.61 6.35
N TRP A 177 3.56 -13.47 6.79
CA TRP A 177 4.24 -12.56 7.73
C TRP A 177 3.73 -12.69 9.16
N MET A 178 2.88 -13.67 9.41
CA MET A 178 2.29 -13.96 10.72
C MET A 178 2.73 -15.35 11.17
N ASP A 179 2.59 -15.64 12.44
CA ASP A 179 2.79 -16.99 13.00
C ASP A 179 1.58 -17.88 12.62
N ARG A 180 1.60 -18.45 11.40
CA ARG A 180 0.51 -19.22 10.80
C ARG A 180 0.96 -20.40 9.97
N ASP A 181 2.20 -20.86 10.18
CA ASP A 181 2.78 -21.98 9.44
C ASP A 181 2.54 -21.87 7.92
N THR A 182 2.63 -20.65 7.40
CA THR A 182 2.34 -20.34 5.99
C THR A 182 3.59 -19.77 5.34
N ASP A 183 4.17 -20.55 4.43
CA ASP A 183 5.37 -20.20 3.68
C ASP A 183 5.10 -20.33 2.18
N LEU A 184 6.12 -20.11 1.39
CA LEU A 184 6.14 -20.31 -0.05
C LEU A 184 4.92 -19.76 -0.81
N PHE A 185 5.14 -19.21 -1.95
CA PHE A 185 4.10 -18.75 -2.86
C PHE A 185 4.54 -18.86 -4.31
N THR A 186 3.57 -18.84 -5.22
CA THR A 186 3.81 -18.74 -6.66
C THR A 186 3.10 -17.49 -7.22
N HIS A 187 3.14 -17.30 -8.54
CA HIS A 187 2.34 -16.28 -9.21
C HIS A 187 0.85 -16.65 -9.19
N MET A 188 -0.01 -15.65 -9.37
CA MET A 188 -1.47 -15.80 -9.43
C MET A 188 -1.87 -16.84 -10.50
N GLY A 189 -2.64 -17.84 -10.08
CA GLY A 189 -3.15 -18.93 -10.92
C GLY A 189 -2.31 -20.20 -10.91
N ALA A 190 -1.14 -20.19 -10.27
CA ALA A 190 -0.31 -21.38 -10.09
C ALA A 190 -0.25 -21.86 -8.64
N GLU A 191 -1.16 -21.39 -7.78
CA GLU A 191 -1.22 -21.77 -6.37
C GLU A 191 -1.36 -23.29 -6.22
N GLY A 192 -0.41 -23.90 -5.51
CA GLY A 192 -0.31 -25.36 -5.30
C GLY A 192 0.45 -26.13 -6.39
N ALA A 193 0.76 -25.52 -7.54
CA ALA A 193 1.53 -26.19 -8.60
C ALA A 193 2.96 -26.56 -8.16
N ASN A 194 3.58 -25.73 -7.30
CA ASN A 194 4.88 -26.01 -6.71
C ASN A 194 4.86 -27.27 -5.83
N TRP A 195 3.75 -27.55 -5.12
CA TRP A 195 3.61 -28.75 -4.32
C TRP A 195 3.65 -30.03 -5.16
N ILE A 196 3.14 -29.99 -6.39
CA ILE A 196 3.19 -31.15 -7.31
C ILE A 196 4.64 -31.61 -7.52
N GLY A 197 5.57 -30.67 -7.68
CA GLY A 197 6.99 -31.01 -7.79
C GLY A 197 7.67 -31.32 -6.46
N MET A 198 7.32 -30.60 -5.39
CA MET A 198 7.98 -30.68 -4.10
C MET A 198 7.60 -31.93 -3.28
N SER A 199 6.35 -32.39 -3.38
CA SER A 199 5.80 -33.46 -2.54
C SER A 199 6.59 -34.77 -2.55
N GLN A 200 7.38 -35.02 -3.59
CA GLN A 200 8.23 -36.21 -3.73
C GLN A 200 9.59 -36.08 -3.00
N PHE A 201 9.94 -34.86 -2.53
CA PHE A 201 11.26 -34.54 -2.00
C PHE A 201 11.22 -34.00 -0.56
N VAL A 202 10.04 -33.95 0.05
CA VAL A 202 9.83 -33.45 1.41
C VAL A 202 9.22 -34.56 2.28
N GLU A 203 9.37 -34.43 3.59
CA GLU A 203 8.81 -35.39 4.56
C GLU A 203 7.32 -35.15 4.86
N ASP A 204 6.81 -33.99 4.50
CA ASP A 204 5.41 -33.63 4.70
C ASP A 204 4.51 -34.38 3.71
N ASP A 205 3.56 -35.16 4.23
CA ASP A 205 2.62 -35.94 3.41
C ASP A 205 1.47 -35.11 2.83
N HIS A 206 1.22 -33.92 3.37
CA HIS A 206 0.08 -33.08 3.01
C HIS A 206 0.38 -31.59 3.22
N ILE A 207 -0.23 -30.73 2.41
CA ILE A 207 -0.16 -29.28 2.58
C ILE A 207 -1.52 -28.62 2.35
N PHE A 208 -1.74 -27.49 3.02
CA PHE A 208 -2.85 -26.59 2.72
C PHE A 208 -2.41 -25.52 1.71
N GLN A 209 -3.25 -25.18 0.74
CA GLN A 209 -3.01 -24.09 -0.21
C GLN A 209 -4.10 -23.03 -0.11
N ASN A 210 -3.74 -21.84 0.32
CA ASN A 210 -4.66 -20.69 0.30
C ASN A 210 -4.80 -20.15 -1.13
N ILE A 211 -6.02 -19.94 -1.59
CA ILE A 211 -6.34 -19.35 -2.90
C ILE A 211 -7.57 -18.43 -2.78
N GLY A 212 -7.50 -17.23 -3.33
CA GLY A 212 -8.62 -16.29 -3.34
C GLY A 212 -9.66 -16.64 -4.41
N ASP A 213 -10.91 -16.20 -4.20
CA ASP A 213 -12.02 -16.37 -5.15
C ASP A 213 -11.74 -15.72 -6.51
N GLY A 214 -11.14 -14.55 -6.53
CA GLY A 214 -10.73 -13.89 -7.77
C GLY A 214 -9.67 -14.68 -8.55
N THR A 215 -8.65 -15.22 -7.87
CA THR A 215 -7.63 -16.06 -8.49
C THR A 215 -8.21 -17.37 -8.98
N TYR A 216 -9.07 -18.01 -8.17
CA TYR A 216 -9.76 -19.24 -8.56
C TYR A 216 -10.52 -19.06 -9.88
N THR A 217 -11.30 -17.98 -9.97
CA THR A 217 -12.11 -17.67 -11.15
C THR A 217 -11.26 -17.31 -12.37
N HIS A 218 -10.17 -16.57 -12.18
CA HIS A 218 -9.29 -16.14 -13.26
C HIS A 218 -8.53 -17.32 -13.88
N SER A 219 -7.81 -18.11 -13.09
CA SER A 219 -6.88 -19.13 -13.59
C SER A 219 -6.54 -20.26 -12.62
N GLY A 220 -6.85 -20.12 -11.32
CA GLY A 220 -6.44 -21.06 -10.28
C GLY A 220 -7.00 -22.47 -10.45
N ILE A 221 -8.13 -22.63 -11.13
CA ILE A 221 -8.70 -23.94 -11.45
C ILE A 221 -7.73 -24.84 -12.22
N LEU A 222 -6.83 -24.27 -13.02
CA LEU A 222 -5.84 -25.02 -13.80
C LEU A 222 -4.80 -25.68 -12.89
N ALA A 223 -4.36 -25.01 -11.84
CA ALA A 223 -3.45 -25.60 -10.85
C ALA A 223 -4.12 -26.72 -10.04
N ILE A 224 -5.39 -26.54 -9.69
CA ILE A 224 -6.20 -27.58 -9.03
C ILE A 224 -6.33 -28.82 -9.93
N ARG A 225 -6.66 -28.65 -11.20
CA ARG A 225 -6.72 -29.73 -12.20
C ARG A 225 -5.39 -30.47 -12.32
N ALA A 226 -4.27 -29.72 -12.34
CA ALA A 226 -2.94 -30.33 -12.39
C ALA A 226 -2.64 -31.16 -11.12
N ALA A 227 -3.03 -30.67 -9.94
CA ALA A 227 -2.88 -31.39 -8.68
C ALA A 227 -3.71 -32.68 -8.64
N VAL A 228 -4.95 -32.67 -9.16
CA VAL A 228 -5.81 -33.85 -9.30
C VAL A 228 -5.16 -34.88 -10.24
N ALA A 229 -4.64 -34.44 -11.38
CA ALA A 229 -3.95 -35.31 -12.34
C ALA A 229 -2.68 -35.95 -11.74
N ALA A 230 -1.94 -35.20 -10.93
CA ALA A 230 -0.74 -35.64 -10.24
C ALA A 230 -1.03 -36.52 -9.00
N LYS A 231 -2.28 -36.58 -8.53
CA LYS A 231 -2.72 -37.34 -7.34
C LYS A 231 -1.96 -36.99 -6.06
N VAL A 232 -1.56 -35.74 -5.90
CA VAL A 232 -0.85 -35.27 -4.70
C VAL A 232 -1.83 -35.00 -3.55
N ASN A 233 -1.38 -35.17 -2.32
CA ASN A 233 -2.19 -34.87 -1.14
C ASN A 233 -2.12 -33.37 -0.83
N ILE A 234 -3.20 -32.66 -1.12
CA ILE A 234 -3.30 -31.22 -0.93
C ILE A 234 -4.75 -30.81 -0.62
N THR A 235 -4.94 -29.92 0.34
CA THR A 235 -6.22 -29.26 0.57
C THR A 235 -6.19 -27.83 0.06
N TYR A 236 -6.93 -27.54 -0.98
CA TYR A 236 -7.16 -26.17 -1.40
C TYR A 236 -8.16 -25.47 -0.49
N LYS A 237 -7.78 -24.32 0.05
CA LYS A 237 -8.65 -23.43 0.83
C LYS A 237 -9.07 -22.30 -0.08
N ILE A 238 -10.24 -22.40 -0.70
CA ILE A 238 -10.81 -21.32 -1.53
C ILE A 238 -11.43 -20.29 -0.60
N LEU A 239 -10.76 -19.15 -0.47
CA LEU A 239 -11.11 -18.08 0.45
C LEU A 239 -12.12 -17.16 -0.24
N PHE A 240 -13.38 -17.61 -0.28
CA PHE A 240 -14.47 -16.89 -0.91
C PHE A 240 -14.94 -15.74 -0.02
N ASN A 241 -14.63 -14.51 -0.44
CA ASN A 241 -14.99 -13.32 0.32
C ASN A 241 -15.87 -12.33 -0.47
N ASP A 242 -16.42 -12.77 -1.60
CA ASP A 242 -17.36 -12.05 -2.45
C ASP A 242 -16.81 -10.69 -2.97
N ALA A 243 -15.49 -10.58 -3.09
CA ALA A 243 -14.86 -9.38 -3.62
C ALA A 243 -13.39 -9.60 -3.99
N THR A 244 -12.92 -9.01 -5.06
CA THR A 244 -11.50 -8.81 -5.33
C THR A 244 -10.98 -7.70 -4.43
N ALA A 245 -10.80 -8.07 -3.13
CA ALA A 245 -10.68 -7.10 -2.04
C ALA A 245 -9.44 -6.22 -2.12
N MET A 246 -8.33 -6.72 -2.65
CA MET A 246 -7.06 -6.00 -2.69
C MET A 246 -7.08 -4.82 -3.66
N THR A 247 -7.80 -4.93 -4.76
CA THR A 247 -7.84 -3.92 -5.81
C THR A 247 -8.99 -2.93 -5.70
N GLY A 248 -9.79 -3.01 -4.63
CA GLY A 248 -10.86 -2.05 -4.35
C GLY A 248 -12.24 -2.66 -4.11
N GLY A 249 -12.36 -3.99 -4.10
CA GLY A 249 -13.61 -4.69 -3.80
C GLY A 249 -14.51 -4.88 -5.00
N GLN A 250 -13.92 -5.03 -6.20
CA GLN A 250 -14.68 -5.37 -7.40
C GLN A 250 -15.29 -6.78 -7.26
N PRO A 251 -16.46 -7.04 -7.85
CA PRO A 251 -16.98 -8.39 -7.99
C PRO A 251 -15.99 -9.28 -8.76
N ALA A 252 -15.85 -10.55 -8.38
CA ALA A 252 -15.10 -11.50 -9.18
C ALA A 252 -15.85 -11.75 -10.52
N GLU A 253 -15.11 -11.86 -11.62
CA GLU A 253 -15.69 -12.14 -12.94
C GLU A 253 -16.44 -13.47 -12.95
N GLY A 254 -17.50 -13.59 -13.75
CA GLY A 254 -18.34 -14.78 -13.83
C GLY A 254 -19.24 -15.02 -12.62
N VAL A 255 -19.25 -14.12 -11.64
CA VAL A 255 -20.10 -14.18 -10.43
C VAL A 255 -20.10 -15.59 -9.83
N PRO A 256 -18.95 -16.07 -9.33
CA PRO A 256 -18.87 -17.37 -8.69
C PRO A 256 -19.74 -17.39 -7.42
N THR A 257 -20.29 -18.54 -7.10
CA THR A 257 -20.94 -18.80 -5.82
C THR A 257 -20.34 -20.07 -5.24
N PRO A 258 -20.37 -20.28 -3.91
CA PRO A 258 -19.89 -21.53 -3.31
C PRO A 258 -20.51 -22.78 -3.93
N ALA A 259 -21.79 -22.74 -4.29
CA ALA A 259 -22.48 -23.83 -4.97
C ALA A 259 -21.90 -24.09 -6.38
N LYS A 260 -21.74 -23.04 -7.22
CA LYS A 260 -21.13 -23.19 -8.56
C LYS A 260 -19.70 -23.74 -8.45
N ILE A 261 -18.90 -23.23 -7.52
CA ILE A 261 -17.54 -23.68 -7.25
C ILE A 261 -17.53 -25.17 -6.88
N SER A 262 -18.46 -25.61 -6.02
CA SER A 262 -18.54 -27.04 -5.63
C SER A 262 -18.81 -27.96 -6.83
N HIS A 263 -19.69 -27.57 -7.74
CA HIS A 263 -19.96 -28.33 -8.97
C HIS A 263 -18.77 -28.35 -9.93
N GLN A 264 -18.06 -27.24 -10.10
CA GLN A 264 -16.86 -27.18 -10.94
C GLN A 264 -15.79 -28.14 -10.40
N LEU A 265 -15.53 -28.10 -9.09
CA LEU A 265 -14.54 -28.95 -8.44
C LEU A 265 -14.93 -30.44 -8.48
N PHE A 266 -16.22 -30.73 -8.30
CA PHE A 266 -16.72 -32.09 -8.44
C PHE A 266 -16.55 -32.62 -9.86
N GLY A 267 -16.77 -31.76 -10.88
CA GLY A 267 -16.49 -32.07 -12.29
C GLY A 267 -15.01 -32.31 -12.59
N GLU A 268 -14.08 -31.70 -11.84
CA GLU A 268 -12.63 -31.98 -11.92
C GLU A 268 -12.24 -33.29 -11.22
N GLY A 269 -13.19 -33.98 -10.59
CA GLY A 269 -12.97 -35.26 -9.92
C GLY A 269 -12.74 -35.18 -8.41
N ILE A 270 -12.89 -34.01 -7.80
CA ILE A 270 -12.74 -33.81 -6.35
C ILE A 270 -14.06 -34.22 -5.67
N LYS A 271 -13.98 -35.23 -4.82
CA LYS A 271 -15.16 -35.79 -4.13
C LYS A 271 -15.34 -35.33 -2.70
N ARG A 272 -14.30 -34.79 -2.07
CA ARG A 272 -14.36 -34.29 -0.71
C ARG A 272 -14.29 -32.77 -0.70
N ILE A 273 -15.45 -32.13 -0.53
CA ILE A 273 -15.62 -30.68 -0.53
C ILE A 273 -16.35 -30.29 0.75
N ALA A 274 -15.84 -29.31 1.49
CA ALA A 274 -16.47 -28.75 2.66
C ALA A 274 -16.69 -27.23 2.48
N VAL A 275 -17.88 -26.74 2.74
CA VAL A 275 -18.17 -25.31 2.86
C VAL A 275 -18.13 -24.95 4.34
N VAL A 276 -17.36 -23.89 4.66
CA VAL A 276 -17.26 -23.34 6.02
C VAL A 276 -17.70 -21.88 5.96
N SER A 277 -18.71 -21.49 6.74
CA SER A 277 -19.28 -20.15 6.70
C SER A 277 -19.49 -19.55 8.10
N ASP A 278 -19.47 -18.22 8.19
CA ASP A 278 -19.91 -17.49 9.39
C ASP A 278 -21.45 -17.48 9.53
N GLU A 279 -22.17 -17.75 8.46
CA GLU A 279 -23.64 -17.77 8.38
C GLU A 279 -24.11 -18.98 7.55
N PRO A 280 -23.93 -20.24 8.02
CA PRO A 280 -24.30 -21.44 7.24
C PRO A 280 -25.80 -21.53 6.96
N GLU A 281 -26.64 -20.93 7.80
CA GLU A 281 -28.10 -20.87 7.65
C GLU A 281 -28.56 -20.10 6.39
N LYS A 282 -27.70 -19.30 5.78
CA LYS A 282 -27.99 -18.63 4.49
C LYS A 282 -28.18 -19.63 3.35
N TYR A 283 -27.67 -20.84 3.51
CA TYR A 283 -27.85 -21.93 2.56
C TYR A 283 -29.12 -22.70 2.88
N GLY A 284 -30.22 -22.32 2.24
CA GLY A 284 -31.49 -23.05 2.39
C GLY A 284 -31.45 -24.46 1.80
N ILE A 285 -32.44 -25.27 2.10
CA ILE A 285 -32.60 -26.67 1.63
C ILE A 285 -32.49 -26.78 0.10
N ASN A 286 -32.88 -25.74 -0.62
CA ASN A 286 -32.84 -25.69 -2.09
C ASN A 286 -31.49 -25.25 -2.67
N THR A 287 -30.49 -25.00 -1.84
CA THR A 287 -29.15 -24.63 -2.36
C THR A 287 -28.50 -25.87 -2.96
N ASN A 288 -28.36 -25.86 -4.27
CA ASN A 288 -27.82 -26.99 -5.04
C ASN A 288 -26.30 -27.02 -4.96
N PHE A 289 -25.74 -27.69 -3.96
CA PHE A 289 -24.31 -28.03 -3.89
C PHE A 289 -24.04 -29.35 -4.61
N ALA A 290 -22.77 -29.56 -5.02
CA ALA A 290 -22.32 -30.87 -5.53
C ALA A 290 -22.52 -31.97 -4.48
N GLU A 291 -22.74 -33.19 -4.96
CA GLU A 291 -22.96 -34.36 -4.11
C GLU A 291 -21.80 -34.58 -3.11
N GLY A 292 -22.13 -34.88 -1.86
CA GLY A 292 -21.15 -35.10 -0.79
C GLY A 292 -20.53 -33.84 -0.18
N THR A 293 -20.94 -32.63 -0.62
CA THR A 293 -20.49 -31.38 -0.02
C THR A 293 -21.09 -31.21 1.39
N THR A 294 -20.23 -30.95 2.38
CA THR A 294 -20.65 -30.65 3.76
C THR A 294 -20.71 -29.15 4.00
N ILE A 295 -21.65 -28.71 4.86
CA ILE A 295 -21.80 -27.31 5.26
C ILE A 295 -21.55 -27.22 6.77
N ASN A 296 -20.62 -26.37 7.18
CA ASN A 296 -20.13 -26.26 8.55
C ASN A 296 -20.09 -24.80 9.00
N HIS A 297 -20.28 -24.55 10.28
CA HIS A 297 -20.05 -23.22 10.85
C HIS A 297 -18.54 -22.96 11.01
N ARG A 298 -18.10 -21.69 10.92
CA ARG A 298 -16.69 -21.30 11.02
C ARG A 298 -16.01 -21.72 12.33
N SER A 299 -16.74 -21.94 13.41
CA SER A 299 -16.21 -22.45 14.66
C SER A 299 -15.64 -23.87 14.55
N GLU A 300 -16.07 -24.61 13.53
CA GLU A 300 -15.67 -26.00 13.27
C GLU A 300 -14.48 -26.10 12.30
N ILE A 301 -13.91 -24.95 11.88
CA ILE A 301 -12.87 -24.90 10.83
C ILE A 301 -11.67 -25.81 11.12
N ASP A 302 -11.23 -25.87 12.37
CA ASP A 302 -10.09 -26.73 12.76
C ASP A 302 -10.40 -28.22 12.56
N GLN A 303 -11.59 -28.65 12.98
CA GLN A 303 -12.02 -30.04 12.82
C GLN A 303 -12.23 -30.40 11.34
N VAL A 304 -12.84 -29.50 10.56
CA VAL A 304 -13.01 -29.68 9.11
C VAL A 304 -11.65 -29.85 8.40
N GLN A 305 -10.69 -29.02 8.75
CA GLN A 305 -9.34 -29.12 8.17
C GLN A 305 -8.62 -30.42 8.57
N LYS A 306 -8.75 -30.86 9.84
CA LYS A 306 -8.22 -32.14 10.30
C LYS A 306 -8.81 -33.31 9.54
N ASP A 307 -10.10 -33.27 9.25
CA ASP A 307 -10.78 -34.30 8.46
C ASP A 307 -10.28 -34.28 6.99
N LEU A 308 -10.26 -33.10 6.34
CA LEU A 308 -9.84 -32.98 4.95
C LEU A 308 -8.40 -33.45 4.70
N ARG A 309 -7.47 -33.17 5.61
CA ARG A 309 -6.06 -33.58 5.45
C ARG A 309 -5.82 -35.08 5.51
N THR A 310 -6.77 -35.85 6.07
CA THR A 310 -6.64 -37.32 6.17
C THR A 310 -7.10 -38.02 4.90
N TRP A 311 -7.77 -37.34 3.97
CA TRP A 311 -8.22 -37.93 2.73
C TRP A 311 -7.12 -37.91 1.68
N PRO A 312 -6.87 -39.08 1.01
CA PRO A 312 -5.86 -39.12 -0.03
C PRO A 312 -6.26 -38.30 -1.27
N GLY A 313 -5.27 -37.65 -1.85
CA GLY A 313 -5.45 -36.82 -3.04
C GLY A 313 -5.87 -35.39 -2.73
N VAL A 314 -6.60 -34.77 -3.68
CA VAL A 314 -7.01 -33.37 -3.58
C VAL A 314 -8.34 -33.24 -2.86
N THR A 315 -8.37 -32.42 -1.83
CA THR A 315 -9.59 -32.01 -1.11
C THR A 315 -9.77 -30.49 -1.15
N VAL A 316 -10.98 -30.01 -0.89
CA VAL A 316 -11.26 -28.56 -0.94
C VAL A 316 -12.09 -28.12 0.25
N MET A 317 -11.69 -27.00 0.84
CA MET A 317 -12.49 -26.20 1.76
C MET A 317 -12.85 -24.87 1.09
N ILE A 318 -14.13 -24.60 0.92
CA ILE A 318 -14.64 -23.28 0.48
C ILE A 318 -15.00 -22.50 1.74
N TYR A 319 -14.16 -21.52 2.08
CA TYR A 319 -14.44 -20.64 3.24
C TYR A 319 -15.21 -19.42 2.78
N ASP A 320 -16.49 -19.36 3.14
CA ASP A 320 -17.41 -18.31 2.69
C ASP A 320 -17.73 -17.32 3.81
N GLN A 321 -17.05 -16.17 3.75
CA GLN A 321 -17.34 -15.03 4.61
C GLN A 321 -16.98 -13.74 3.88
N THR A 322 -17.96 -12.84 3.70
CA THR A 322 -17.79 -11.57 2.99
C THR A 322 -16.64 -10.73 3.58
N CYS A 323 -15.84 -10.11 2.71
CA CYS A 323 -14.76 -9.20 3.08
C CYS A 323 -15.25 -8.13 4.09
N ALA A 324 -14.52 -7.97 5.21
CA ALA A 324 -14.90 -7.04 6.28
C ALA A 324 -15.06 -5.58 5.79
N THR A 325 -14.22 -5.15 4.86
CA THR A 325 -14.30 -3.81 4.26
C THR A 325 -15.57 -3.67 3.40
N GLU A 326 -15.92 -4.72 2.65
CA GLU A 326 -17.15 -4.74 1.84
C GLU A 326 -18.40 -4.81 2.72
N LYS A 327 -18.41 -5.64 3.77
CA LYS A 327 -19.49 -5.62 4.78
C LYS A 327 -19.74 -4.19 5.28
N ARG A 328 -18.65 -3.48 5.63
CA ARG A 328 -18.76 -2.08 6.11
C ARG A 328 -19.29 -1.12 5.04
N ARG A 329 -18.84 -1.23 3.79
CA ARG A 329 -19.33 -0.41 2.67
C ARG A 329 -20.81 -0.66 2.38
N ARG A 330 -21.21 -1.94 2.31
CA ARG A 330 -22.60 -2.36 2.05
C ARG A 330 -23.53 -1.91 3.17
N ARG A 331 -23.13 -2.07 4.44
CA ARG A 331 -23.88 -1.56 5.61
C ARG A 331 -24.06 -0.05 5.58
N LYS A 332 -23.01 0.70 5.30
CA LYS A 332 -23.10 2.18 5.17
C LYS A 332 -24.03 2.64 4.04
N ARG A 333 -24.20 1.83 3.00
CA ARG A 333 -25.07 2.10 1.84
C ARG A 333 -26.46 1.49 1.98
N GLY A 334 -26.77 0.83 3.08
CA GLY A 334 -28.05 0.15 3.29
C GLY A 334 -28.25 -1.12 2.43
N LEU A 335 -27.17 -1.65 1.84
CA LEU A 335 -27.20 -2.85 1.00
C LEU A 335 -26.96 -4.16 1.79
N MET A 336 -26.70 -4.06 3.07
CA MET A 336 -26.52 -5.19 3.99
C MET A 336 -26.98 -4.76 5.36
N GLU A 337 -27.62 -5.68 6.08
CA GLU A 337 -28.06 -5.45 7.45
C GLU A 337 -26.86 -5.11 8.36
N ASP A 338 -27.03 -4.08 9.18
CA ASP A 338 -26.04 -3.70 10.19
C ASP A 338 -26.46 -4.30 11.54
N PRO A 339 -25.74 -5.31 12.08
CA PRO A 339 -26.15 -5.98 13.31
C PRO A 339 -26.46 -5.00 14.44
N ASP A 340 -27.60 -5.16 15.07
CA ASP A 340 -28.06 -4.38 16.22
C ASP A 340 -27.34 -4.79 17.53
N LYS A 341 -26.06 -5.10 17.41
CA LYS A 341 -25.22 -5.63 18.46
C LYS A 341 -23.85 -4.97 18.41
N ARG A 342 -23.29 -4.64 19.57
CA ARG A 342 -21.94 -4.09 19.70
C ARG A 342 -21.21 -4.75 20.85
N SER A 343 -19.92 -5.03 20.66
CA SER A 343 -19.02 -5.49 21.72
C SER A 343 -18.36 -4.30 22.41
N PHE A 344 -18.31 -4.32 23.71
CA PHE A 344 -17.68 -3.34 24.57
C PHE A 344 -16.82 -4.05 25.61
N ILE A 345 -15.71 -3.46 26.01
CA ILE A 345 -14.85 -3.97 27.09
C ILE A 345 -14.99 -3.01 28.27
N ASN A 346 -15.41 -3.53 29.43
CA ASN A 346 -15.42 -2.78 30.68
C ASN A 346 -13.98 -2.72 31.23
N ASP A 347 -13.38 -1.55 31.18
CA ASP A 347 -12.00 -1.32 31.60
C ASP A 347 -11.78 -1.49 33.12
N LEU A 348 -12.83 -1.36 33.92
CA LEU A 348 -12.78 -1.63 35.37
C LEU A 348 -12.65 -3.13 35.68
N VAL A 349 -13.07 -4.00 34.77
CA VAL A 349 -12.98 -5.46 34.91
C VAL A 349 -11.82 -6.04 34.10
N CYS A 350 -11.40 -5.36 33.05
CA CYS A 350 -10.33 -5.80 32.16
C CYS A 350 -8.98 -5.88 32.90
N GLU A 351 -8.30 -7.02 32.82
CA GLU A 351 -6.96 -7.21 33.39
C GLU A 351 -5.82 -6.80 32.43
N GLY A 352 -6.14 -6.55 31.15
CA GLY A 352 -5.15 -6.15 30.15
C GLY A 352 -4.35 -7.31 29.54
N CYS A 353 -4.72 -8.57 29.80
CA CYS A 353 -3.99 -9.77 29.35
C CYS A 353 -3.74 -9.87 27.84
N GLY A 354 -4.62 -9.27 27.01
CA GLY A 354 -4.47 -9.29 25.55
C GLY A 354 -5.05 -10.51 24.84
N ASP A 355 -5.61 -11.49 25.55
CA ASP A 355 -6.14 -12.73 24.96
C ASP A 355 -7.22 -12.50 23.90
N CYS A 356 -8.09 -11.50 24.13
CA CYS A 356 -9.10 -11.11 23.14
C CYS A 356 -8.48 -10.64 21.82
N SER A 357 -7.33 -9.96 21.87
CA SER A 357 -6.59 -9.54 20.68
C SER A 357 -5.98 -10.73 19.95
N LYS A 358 -5.33 -11.64 20.67
CA LYS A 358 -4.71 -12.86 20.10
C LYS A 358 -5.76 -13.80 19.49
N THR A 359 -6.87 -14.02 20.19
CA THR A 359 -7.94 -14.93 19.72
C THR A 359 -8.55 -14.45 18.41
N SER A 360 -8.93 -13.14 18.36
CA SER A 360 -9.59 -12.55 17.19
C SER A 360 -8.63 -12.04 16.12
N ASN A 361 -7.36 -11.86 16.45
CA ASN A 361 -6.35 -11.19 15.62
C ASN A 361 -6.84 -9.82 15.10
N CYS A 362 -7.55 -9.06 15.94
CA CYS A 362 -8.32 -7.90 15.53
C CYS A 362 -7.68 -6.58 15.97
N VAL A 363 -7.29 -5.74 15.01
CA VAL A 363 -6.70 -4.40 15.23
C VAL A 363 -7.68 -3.36 15.77
N SER A 364 -8.97 -3.66 15.90
CA SER A 364 -9.92 -2.77 16.59
C SER A 364 -9.94 -2.97 18.11
N ILE A 365 -9.23 -3.97 18.62
CA ILE A 365 -8.98 -4.08 20.07
C ILE A 365 -7.70 -3.30 20.36
N GLU A 366 -7.89 -2.13 20.93
CA GLU A 366 -6.82 -1.16 21.18
C GLU A 366 -6.40 -1.13 22.64
N PRO A 367 -5.14 -0.77 22.94
CA PRO A 367 -4.72 -0.46 24.30
C PRO A 367 -5.47 0.77 24.82
N LEU A 368 -5.74 0.77 26.12
CA LEU A 368 -6.31 1.89 26.86
C LEU A 368 -5.49 2.13 28.12
N GLU A 369 -4.74 3.22 28.14
CA GLU A 369 -3.99 3.61 29.33
C GLU A 369 -4.93 4.14 30.40
N THR A 370 -4.86 3.56 31.59
CA THR A 370 -5.68 3.97 32.74
C THR A 370 -4.81 4.17 33.99
N LYS A 371 -5.37 4.75 35.04
CA LYS A 371 -4.70 4.86 36.34
C LYS A 371 -4.36 3.50 36.97
N LEU A 372 -5.05 2.43 36.52
CA LEU A 372 -4.87 1.05 36.98
C LEU A 372 -4.05 0.21 35.99
N GLY A 373 -3.22 0.85 35.18
CA GLY A 373 -2.41 0.21 34.15
C GLY A 373 -3.11 0.13 32.78
N ARG A 374 -2.45 -0.53 31.84
CA ARG A 374 -2.94 -0.69 30.45
C ARG A 374 -4.08 -1.70 30.41
N LYS A 375 -5.20 -1.29 29.85
CA LYS A 375 -6.41 -2.07 29.61
C LYS A 375 -6.65 -2.23 28.09
N ARG A 376 -7.80 -2.81 27.73
CA ARG A 376 -8.24 -2.94 26.34
C ARG A 376 -9.57 -2.24 26.13
N LYS A 377 -9.78 -1.72 24.94
CA LYS A 377 -11.07 -1.18 24.47
C LYS A 377 -11.36 -1.64 23.06
N VAL A 378 -12.61 -1.70 22.68
CA VAL A 378 -13.05 -1.90 21.28
C VAL A 378 -13.25 -0.53 20.63
N ASN A 379 -12.47 -0.22 19.61
CA ASN A 379 -12.67 1.00 18.81
C ASN A 379 -13.93 0.82 17.94
N GLN A 380 -15.03 1.47 18.34
CA GLN A 380 -16.32 1.35 17.66
C GLN A 380 -16.31 1.94 16.24
N SER A 381 -15.39 2.86 15.93
CA SER A 381 -15.28 3.45 14.59
C SER A 381 -14.62 2.52 13.58
N THR A 382 -13.71 1.66 14.03
CA THR A 382 -12.98 0.72 13.17
C THR A 382 -13.52 -0.71 13.23
N CYS A 383 -14.33 -1.06 14.26
CA CYS A 383 -14.92 -2.37 14.42
C CYS A 383 -15.88 -2.72 13.26
N ASN A 384 -15.68 -3.88 12.63
CA ASN A 384 -16.52 -4.38 11.54
C ASN A 384 -17.56 -5.42 11.99
N LYS A 385 -17.78 -5.56 13.32
CA LYS A 385 -18.83 -6.42 13.90
C LYS A 385 -18.74 -7.89 13.46
N ASP A 386 -17.52 -8.44 13.48
CA ASP A 386 -17.26 -9.86 13.24
C ASP A 386 -17.52 -10.71 14.49
N PHE A 387 -17.34 -10.12 15.67
CA PHE A 387 -17.57 -10.69 16.99
C PHE A 387 -16.64 -11.85 17.41
N SER A 388 -15.70 -12.30 16.61
CA SER A 388 -14.72 -13.33 17.01
C SER A 388 -13.91 -12.98 18.27
N CYS A 389 -13.91 -11.72 18.69
CA CYS A 389 -13.29 -11.28 19.93
C CYS A 389 -14.03 -11.72 21.20
N VAL A 390 -15.27 -12.16 21.08
CA VAL A 390 -16.08 -12.67 22.22
C VAL A 390 -16.18 -14.19 22.24
N ASP A 391 -15.51 -14.91 21.35
CA ASP A 391 -15.53 -16.39 21.29
C ASP A 391 -14.77 -17.03 22.46
N GLY A 392 -13.94 -16.28 23.17
CA GLY A 392 -13.28 -16.70 24.42
C GLY A 392 -14.10 -16.31 25.66
N PHE A 393 -13.80 -16.96 26.80
CA PHE A 393 -14.38 -16.57 28.08
C PHE A 393 -13.60 -15.36 28.64
N CYS A 394 -14.26 -14.19 28.64
CA CYS A 394 -13.70 -12.98 29.26
C CYS A 394 -14.79 -12.17 29.97
N PRO A 395 -14.75 -12.01 31.31
CA PRO A 395 -15.81 -11.35 32.07
C PRO A 395 -15.89 -9.84 31.82
N SER A 396 -14.87 -9.23 31.19
CA SER A 396 -14.89 -7.80 30.87
C SER A 396 -15.63 -7.46 29.58
N PHE A 397 -15.95 -8.45 28.72
CA PHE A 397 -16.76 -8.20 27.55
C PHE A 397 -18.24 -8.01 27.90
N VAL A 398 -18.82 -6.96 27.34
CA VAL A 398 -20.24 -6.63 27.44
C VAL A 398 -20.80 -6.51 26.01
N THR A 399 -21.85 -7.21 25.73
CA THR A 399 -22.62 -7.06 24.50
C THR A 399 -23.76 -6.07 24.72
N VAL A 400 -23.81 -5.01 23.93
CA VAL A 400 -24.88 -4.01 23.96
C VAL A 400 -25.77 -4.22 22.74
N GLN A 401 -27.05 -4.45 22.96
CA GLN A 401 -28.09 -4.60 21.92
C GLN A 401 -28.92 -3.33 21.82
N GLY A 402 -29.47 -3.04 20.65
CA GLY A 402 -30.29 -1.84 20.41
C GLY A 402 -29.51 -0.53 20.42
N ALA A 403 -28.18 -0.58 20.51
CA ALA A 403 -27.36 0.61 20.65
C ALA A 403 -26.79 1.10 19.31
N THR A 404 -27.04 2.36 19.03
CA THR A 404 -26.39 3.07 17.92
C THR A 404 -25.29 3.97 18.45
N ILE A 405 -24.23 4.15 17.65
CA ILE A 405 -23.21 5.16 17.97
C ILE A 405 -23.90 6.52 17.93
N LYS A 406 -23.78 7.30 19.02
CA LYS A 406 -24.28 8.67 19.06
C LYS A 406 -23.51 9.48 18.01
N LYS A 407 -24.12 9.66 16.85
CA LYS A 407 -23.58 10.54 15.81
C LYS A 407 -23.80 11.98 16.25
N ARG A 408 -22.75 12.78 16.33
CA ARG A 408 -22.91 14.23 16.37
C ARG A 408 -23.48 14.66 15.02
N LYS A 409 -24.40 15.62 15.01
CA LYS A 409 -24.84 16.24 13.77
C LYS A 409 -23.61 16.91 13.18
N VAL A 410 -23.23 16.53 11.97
CA VAL A 410 -22.24 17.26 11.20
C VAL A 410 -22.83 18.65 10.93
N THR A 411 -22.16 19.70 11.32
CA THR A 411 -22.55 21.05 10.93
C THR A 411 -22.31 21.18 9.44
N PRO A 412 -23.34 21.35 8.59
CA PRO A 412 -23.14 21.55 7.17
C PRO A 412 -22.14 22.69 6.91
N ALA A 413 -21.38 22.60 5.85
CA ALA A 413 -20.42 23.65 5.49
C ALA A 413 -21.11 25.01 5.30
N SER A 414 -22.40 25.00 4.85
CA SER A 414 -23.26 26.19 4.74
C SER A 414 -23.56 26.89 6.06
N ASP A 415 -23.55 26.12 7.16
CA ASP A 415 -23.96 26.61 8.49
C ASP A 415 -22.76 27.07 9.34
N LEU A 416 -21.56 26.95 8.79
CA LEU A 416 -20.37 27.47 9.45
C LEU A 416 -20.36 28.99 9.38
N PRO A 417 -19.97 29.71 10.45
CA PRO A 417 -19.97 31.16 10.45
C PRO A 417 -19.06 31.74 9.37
N LYS A 418 -19.64 32.31 8.30
CA LYS A 418 -18.88 32.89 7.18
C LYS A 418 -17.86 33.94 7.66
N ASN A 419 -18.22 34.71 8.65
CA ASN A 419 -17.37 35.75 9.24
C ASN A 419 -16.08 35.23 9.90
N ILE A 420 -15.98 33.94 10.24
CA ILE A 420 -14.73 33.35 10.74
C ILE A 420 -13.75 33.17 9.58
N PHE A 421 -14.23 32.67 8.45
CA PHE A 421 -13.40 32.41 7.28
C PHE A 421 -12.98 33.69 6.58
N ASP A 422 -13.86 34.70 6.52
CA ASP A 422 -13.57 36.01 5.93
C ASP A 422 -12.45 36.79 6.65
N LYS A 423 -12.18 36.42 7.93
CA LYS A 423 -11.12 37.02 8.76
C LYS A 423 -9.80 36.28 8.68
N LEU A 424 -9.75 35.12 8.07
CA LEU A 424 -8.51 34.37 7.94
C LEU A 424 -7.54 35.10 6.99
N PRO A 425 -6.24 35.15 7.30
CA PRO A 425 -5.25 35.65 6.38
C PRO A 425 -5.24 34.76 5.11
N LYS A 426 -5.03 35.36 3.95
CA LYS A 426 -4.85 34.59 2.73
C LYS A 426 -3.61 33.72 2.85
N PRO A 427 -3.66 32.44 2.44
CA PRO A 427 -2.48 31.60 2.38
C PRO A 427 -1.38 32.26 1.54
N LYS A 428 -0.13 32.08 1.94
CA LYS A 428 1.01 32.57 1.16
C LYS A 428 1.07 31.85 -0.18
N GLU A 429 1.20 32.60 -1.26
CA GLU A 429 1.42 32.01 -2.58
C GLU A 429 2.81 31.37 -2.67
N ILE A 430 2.87 30.19 -3.27
CA ILE A 430 4.09 29.43 -3.49
C ILE A 430 4.59 29.70 -4.91
N ASN A 431 5.87 30.07 -5.04
CA ASN A 431 6.51 30.19 -6.34
C ASN A 431 6.73 28.78 -6.94
N LEU A 432 6.35 28.59 -8.20
CA LEU A 432 6.44 27.34 -8.95
C LEU A 432 7.50 27.38 -10.08
N GLU A 433 8.51 28.26 -9.98
CA GLU A 433 9.68 28.24 -10.89
C GLU A 433 10.35 26.87 -10.95
N LYS A 434 10.28 26.13 -9.85
CA LYS A 434 10.60 24.70 -9.75
C LYS A 434 9.37 23.94 -9.32
N PRO A 435 9.25 22.65 -9.67
CA PRO A 435 8.20 21.81 -9.12
C PRO A 435 8.19 21.86 -7.59
N PHE A 436 7.01 21.98 -7.00
CA PHE A 436 6.79 21.89 -5.56
C PHE A 436 6.39 20.45 -5.23
N ASP A 437 7.17 19.82 -4.39
CA ASP A 437 7.11 18.39 -4.13
C ASP A 437 6.44 18.08 -2.79
N ILE A 438 5.28 17.41 -2.86
CA ILE A 438 4.48 17.02 -1.69
C ILE A 438 4.49 15.50 -1.55
N VAL A 439 4.70 15.01 -0.34
CA VAL A 439 4.53 13.59 -0.02
C VAL A 439 3.45 13.45 1.04
N VAL A 440 2.35 12.79 0.67
CA VAL A 440 1.29 12.44 1.62
C VAL A 440 1.51 11.02 2.10
N THR A 441 1.52 10.83 3.41
CA THR A 441 1.79 9.52 4.01
C THR A 441 0.70 9.13 4.99
N GLY A 442 0.45 7.82 5.13
CA GLY A 442 -0.50 7.34 6.12
C GLY A 442 -0.79 5.85 6.02
N ILE A 443 -1.87 5.44 6.65
CA ILE A 443 -2.28 4.03 6.73
C ILE A 443 -3.13 3.66 5.52
N GLY A 444 -2.83 2.52 4.90
CA GLY A 444 -3.60 1.98 3.78
C GLY A 444 -5.08 1.77 4.13
N GLY A 445 -5.96 2.22 3.24
CA GLY A 445 -7.41 2.16 3.42
C GLY A 445 -8.01 3.31 4.23
N THR A 446 -7.22 4.29 4.67
CA THR A 446 -7.71 5.48 5.42
C THR A 446 -7.92 6.73 4.56
N GLY A 447 -7.73 6.66 3.25
CA GLY A 447 -8.02 7.78 2.33
C GLY A 447 -6.82 8.67 1.99
N VAL A 448 -5.59 8.22 2.23
CA VAL A 448 -4.36 8.95 1.85
C VAL A 448 -4.32 9.29 0.36
N VAL A 449 -4.62 8.32 -0.50
CA VAL A 449 -4.68 8.47 -1.96
C VAL A 449 -5.72 9.54 -2.38
N THR A 450 -6.80 9.68 -1.63
CA THR A 450 -7.82 10.70 -1.91
C THR A 450 -7.25 12.11 -1.77
N ILE A 451 -6.35 12.36 -0.81
CA ILE A 451 -5.70 13.67 -0.67
C ILE A 451 -4.89 13.99 -1.93
N GLY A 452 -4.08 13.02 -2.41
CA GLY A 452 -3.31 13.16 -3.64
C GLY A 452 -4.19 13.49 -4.86
N ALA A 453 -5.29 12.74 -5.02
CA ALA A 453 -6.25 12.97 -6.11
C ALA A 453 -6.90 14.36 -6.03
N LEU A 454 -7.25 14.85 -4.83
CA LEU A 454 -7.85 16.16 -4.63
C LEU A 454 -6.87 17.30 -4.92
N ILE A 455 -5.62 17.20 -4.44
CA ILE A 455 -4.58 18.20 -4.76
C ILE A 455 -4.30 18.19 -6.27
N GLY A 456 -4.25 16.99 -6.88
CA GLY A 456 -4.08 16.85 -8.32
C GLY A 456 -5.21 17.52 -9.11
N MET A 457 -6.46 17.30 -8.74
CA MET A 457 -7.63 17.92 -9.36
C MET A 457 -7.66 19.44 -9.14
N ALA A 458 -7.35 19.90 -7.94
CA ALA A 458 -7.30 21.34 -7.66
C ALA A 458 -6.21 22.04 -8.49
N SER A 459 -5.04 21.42 -8.65
CA SER A 459 -3.97 21.91 -9.53
C SER A 459 -4.41 21.96 -10.99
N HIS A 460 -5.13 20.93 -11.45
CA HIS A 460 -5.68 20.88 -12.81
C HIS A 460 -6.71 22.00 -13.06
N ILE A 461 -7.60 22.26 -12.10
CA ILE A 461 -8.57 23.36 -12.16
C ILE A 461 -7.86 24.72 -12.34
N GLU A 462 -6.66 24.87 -11.76
CA GLU A 462 -5.84 26.07 -11.91
C GLU A 462 -4.93 26.07 -13.16
N ASN A 463 -5.07 25.11 -14.05
CA ASN A 463 -4.22 24.91 -15.25
C ASN A 463 -2.72 24.74 -14.93
N LYS A 464 -2.38 24.27 -13.75
CA LYS A 464 -1.02 23.95 -13.35
C LYS A 464 -0.60 22.55 -13.85
N GLY A 465 0.69 22.35 -14.04
CA GLY A 465 1.25 21.01 -14.21
C GLY A 465 1.13 20.22 -12.91
N VAL A 466 0.69 18.96 -12.99
CA VAL A 466 0.63 18.10 -11.82
C VAL A 466 0.91 16.64 -12.19
N SER A 467 1.62 15.95 -11.31
CA SER A 467 1.80 14.50 -11.33
C SER A 467 1.46 13.93 -9.96
N VAL A 468 0.71 12.83 -9.94
CA VAL A 468 0.37 12.10 -8.72
C VAL A 468 0.77 10.64 -8.90
N LEU A 469 1.58 10.12 -7.98
CA LEU A 469 2.00 8.73 -7.95
C LEU A 469 1.71 8.12 -6.59
N ASP A 470 0.80 7.16 -6.56
CA ASP A 470 0.43 6.43 -5.35
C ASP A 470 1.20 5.11 -5.22
N GLN A 471 1.87 4.91 -4.11
CA GLN A 471 2.54 3.66 -3.75
C GLN A 471 1.72 2.94 -2.68
N VAL A 472 0.94 1.98 -3.10
CA VAL A 472 -0.05 1.31 -2.24
C VAL A 472 0.19 -0.21 -2.09
N GLY A 473 0.21 -0.97 -3.16
CA GLY A 473 0.41 -2.43 -3.13
C GLY A 473 -0.40 -3.15 -2.04
N ILE A 474 0.21 -4.12 -1.37
CA ILE A 474 -0.36 -4.83 -0.20
C ILE A 474 -0.60 -3.87 0.98
N ALA A 475 0.12 -2.77 1.04
CA ALA A 475 -0.03 -1.74 2.07
C ALA A 475 -1.43 -1.11 2.16
N GLN A 476 -2.30 -1.27 1.16
CA GLN A 476 -3.71 -0.87 1.24
C GLN A 476 -4.46 -1.47 2.45
N LYS A 477 -3.92 -2.52 3.04
CA LYS A 477 -4.50 -3.19 4.21
C LYS A 477 -3.66 -2.90 5.47
N GLY A 478 -3.79 -1.66 5.97
CA GLY A 478 -3.17 -1.23 7.22
C GLY A 478 -1.65 -0.99 7.17
N GLY A 479 -1.01 -1.17 6.03
CA GLY A 479 0.41 -0.88 5.83
C GLY A 479 0.68 0.58 5.49
N ALA A 480 1.95 0.92 5.30
CA ALA A 480 2.39 2.25 4.92
C ALA A 480 2.02 2.57 3.46
N VAL A 481 1.35 3.69 3.24
CA VAL A 481 0.99 4.23 1.91
C VAL A 481 1.61 5.59 1.73
N LEU A 482 2.18 5.82 0.55
CA LEU A 482 2.74 7.09 0.13
C LEU A 482 2.07 7.56 -1.16
N SER A 483 1.82 8.87 -1.24
CA SER A 483 1.40 9.54 -2.48
C SER A 483 2.40 10.66 -2.77
N HIS A 484 3.12 10.56 -3.87
CA HIS A 484 4.03 11.58 -4.37
C HIS A 484 3.25 12.52 -5.28
N ILE A 485 3.25 13.80 -4.97
CA ILE A 485 2.54 14.83 -5.73
C ILE A 485 3.56 15.89 -6.12
N ARG A 486 3.66 16.18 -7.39
CA ARG A 486 4.54 17.21 -7.92
C ARG A 486 3.68 18.25 -8.64
N VAL A 487 3.73 19.50 -8.19
CA VAL A 487 2.98 20.61 -8.78
C VAL A 487 3.95 21.61 -9.37
N ALA A 488 3.74 22.02 -10.62
CA ALA A 488 4.58 22.97 -11.33
C ALA A 488 3.72 23.99 -12.08
N GLU A 489 4.33 25.06 -12.58
CA GLU A 489 3.65 26.04 -13.41
C GLU A 489 3.06 25.39 -14.68
N SER A 490 3.77 24.44 -15.28
CA SER A 490 3.31 23.72 -16.46
C SER A 490 3.69 22.22 -16.42
N PRO A 491 2.95 21.35 -17.14
CA PRO A 491 3.30 19.94 -17.24
C PRO A 491 4.70 19.65 -17.81
N LYS A 492 5.25 20.57 -18.61
CA LYS A 492 6.58 20.42 -19.23
C LYS A 492 7.71 20.49 -18.21
N SER A 493 7.47 21.12 -17.06
CA SER A 493 8.46 21.25 -15.98
C SER A 493 8.57 20.02 -15.08
N ILE A 494 7.65 19.05 -15.24
CA ILE A 494 7.65 17.78 -14.46
C ILE A 494 8.24 16.67 -15.32
N HIS A 495 9.37 16.11 -14.89
CA HIS A 495 10.03 15.02 -15.58
C HIS A 495 9.79 13.68 -14.88
N SER A 496 10.39 13.45 -13.71
CA SER A 496 10.09 12.28 -12.88
C SER A 496 8.74 12.45 -12.17
N VAL A 497 8.01 11.34 -12.02
CA VAL A 497 6.74 11.32 -11.27
C VAL A 497 6.96 11.11 -9.76
N LYS A 498 8.14 10.64 -9.38
CA LYS A 498 8.54 10.36 -8.00
C LYS A 498 9.32 11.54 -7.44
N VAL A 499 9.02 11.91 -6.21
CA VAL A 499 9.83 12.91 -5.48
C VAL A 499 11.20 12.30 -5.20
N GLY A 500 12.26 13.04 -5.50
CA GLY A 500 13.65 12.62 -5.30
C GLY A 500 14.08 12.64 -3.83
N LYS A 501 15.24 12.07 -3.53
CA LYS A 501 15.84 12.13 -2.19
C LYS A 501 16.03 13.58 -1.77
N THR A 502 15.75 13.87 -0.51
CA THR A 502 15.90 15.20 0.11
C THR A 502 15.19 16.36 -0.60
N SER A 503 14.22 16.04 -1.48
CA SER A 503 13.53 17.01 -2.34
C SER A 503 12.11 17.36 -1.90
N ALA A 504 11.55 16.70 -0.90
CA ALA A 504 10.20 17.01 -0.44
C ALA A 504 10.13 18.40 0.18
N ASP A 505 9.24 19.26 -0.35
CA ASP A 505 8.92 20.56 0.22
C ASP A 505 7.92 20.43 1.37
N LEU A 506 6.94 19.50 1.23
CA LEU A 506 5.94 19.22 2.25
C LEU A 506 5.79 17.71 2.49
N ILE A 507 5.87 17.32 3.77
CA ILE A 507 5.38 16.04 4.25
C ILE A 507 4.03 16.25 4.95
N LEU A 508 2.97 15.68 4.40
CA LEU A 508 1.65 15.63 5.00
C LEU A 508 1.44 14.25 5.62
N GLY A 509 1.76 14.13 6.91
CA GLY A 509 1.77 12.86 7.64
C GLY A 509 0.44 12.57 8.31
N CYS A 510 -0.44 11.77 7.69
CA CYS A 510 -1.68 11.31 8.31
C CYS A 510 -1.43 10.23 9.38
N ASP A 511 -0.25 9.62 9.38
CA ASP A 511 0.22 8.67 10.41
C ASP A 511 1.70 8.90 10.69
N MET A 512 2.02 9.19 11.96
CA MET A 512 3.39 9.53 12.36
C MET A 512 4.38 8.36 12.26
N VAL A 513 3.91 7.11 12.36
CA VAL A 513 4.76 5.92 12.20
C VAL A 513 5.24 5.80 10.76
N VAL A 514 4.36 6.03 9.80
CA VAL A 514 4.74 5.98 8.37
C VAL A 514 5.77 7.06 8.04
N VAL A 515 5.65 8.26 8.62
CA VAL A 515 6.62 9.35 8.41
C VAL A 515 8.04 8.95 8.82
N THR A 516 8.20 8.14 9.87
CA THR A 516 9.53 7.70 10.33
C THR A 516 10.11 6.53 9.54
N SER A 517 9.37 5.99 8.58
CA SER A 517 9.89 4.91 7.73
C SER A 517 11.04 5.41 6.83
N SER A 518 12.00 4.54 6.53
CA SER A 518 13.14 4.86 5.66
C SER A 518 12.74 5.50 4.33
N PRO A 519 11.74 4.95 3.58
CA PRO A 519 11.33 5.54 2.31
C PRO A 519 10.79 6.97 2.39
N VAL A 520 10.26 7.39 3.54
CA VAL A 520 9.79 8.76 3.74
C VAL A 520 10.92 9.66 4.21
N ARG A 521 11.74 9.21 5.16
CA ARG A 521 12.88 9.98 5.67
C ARG A 521 13.88 10.31 4.57
N GLU A 522 14.08 9.42 3.61
CA GLU A 522 14.93 9.66 2.43
C GLU A 522 14.51 10.89 1.62
N LEU A 523 13.24 11.23 1.64
CA LEU A 523 12.70 12.36 0.87
C LEU A 523 12.80 13.69 1.61
N MET A 524 13.05 13.66 2.94
CA MET A 524 13.04 14.82 3.81
C MET A 524 14.40 15.53 3.84
N ASN A 525 14.37 16.85 4.01
CA ASN A 525 15.54 17.71 4.14
C ASN A 525 15.34 18.67 5.31
N ILE A 526 16.26 18.63 6.28
CA ILE A 526 16.22 19.47 7.49
C ILE A 526 16.19 20.98 7.19
N ASN A 527 16.69 21.40 6.01
CA ASN A 527 16.78 22.81 5.67
C ASN A 527 15.55 23.34 4.91
N THR A 528 14.77 22.46 4.27
CA THR A 528 13.68 22.87 3.36
C THR A 528 12.34 22.26 3.69
N THR A 529 12.27 20.98 4.09
CA THR A 529 11.00 20.26 4.25
C THR A 529 10.14 20.81 5.38
N GLN A 530 8.91 21.21 5.05
CA GLN A 530 7.85 21.48 6.01
C GLN A 530 7.11 20.20 6.34
N SER A 531 6.75 19.97 7.60
CA SER A 531 6.01 18.77 7.99
C SER A 531 4.77 19.14 8.80
N ILE A 532 3.63 18.57 8.38
CA ILE A 532 2.36 18.63 9.11
C ILE A 532 1.93 17.22 9.44
N ILE A 533 1.89 16.90 10.72
CA ILE A 533 1.81 15.52 11.20
C ILE A 533 0.61 15.34 12.12
N ASN A 534 -0.25 14.37 11.78
CA ASN A 534 -1.24 13.87 12.73
C ASN A 534 -0.53 13.06 13.81
N ASP A 535 -0.51 13.57 15.02
CA ASP A 535 0.21 12.99 16.16
C ASP A 535 -0.59 11.99 17.00
N HIS A 536 -1.72 11.55 16.46
CA HIS A 536 -2.50 10.49 17.08
C HIS A 536 -1.74 9.16 17.02
N GLU A 537 -1.54 8.52 18.16
CA GLU A 537 -0.93 7.20 18.25
C GLU A 537 -1.91 6.11 17.82
N THR A 538 -2.05 5.89 16.51
CA THR A 538 -2.88 4.82 15.98
C THR A 538 -2.18 3.48 16.20
N PRO A 539 -2.78 2.52 16.92
CA PRO A 539 -2.15 1.25 17.23
C PRO A 539 -1.67 0.49 15.99
N VAL A 540 -0.52 -0.13 16.11
CA VAL A 540 0.06 -1.01 15.08
C VAL A 540 -0.27 -2.48 15.36
N ALA A 541 0.00 -3.35 14.40
CA ALA A 541 -0.22 -4.80 14.51
C ALA A 541 0.47 -5.42 15.74
N GLY A 542 1.64 -4.89 16.14
CA GLY A 542 2.37 -5.33 17.33
C GLY A 542 1.53 -5.38 18.60
N PHE A 543 0.57 -4.46 18.78
CA PHE A 543 -0.34 -4.48 19.94
C PHE A 543 -1.34 -5.64 19.97
N VAL A 544 -1.53 -6.34 18.86
CA VAL A 544 -2.38 -7.54 18.80
C VAL A 544 -1.65 -8.73 19.42
N LEU A 545 -0.34 -8.85 19.14
CA LEU A 545 0.48 -9.99 19.53
C LEU A 545 1.11 -9.79 20.92
N ASP A 546 1.55 -8.55 21.22
CA ASP A 546 2.20 -8.18 22.46
C ASP A 546 1.37 -7.12 23.22
N PRO A 547 0.77 -7.48 24.38
CA PRO A 547 -0.02 -6.54 25.17
C PRO A 547 0.81 -5.36 25.70
N ASP A 548 2.11 -5.52 25.88
CA ASP A 548 3.02 -4.52 26.43
C ASP A 548 3.80 -3.74 25.34
N HIS A 549 3.48 -3.99 24.08
CA HIS A 549 4.12 -3.31 22.96
C HIS A 549 4.19 -1.79 23.17
N SER A 550 5.36 -1.20 22.91
CA SER A 550 5.58 0.24 23.03
C SER A 550 5.40 0.94 21.69
N PHE A 551 4.67 2.04 21.68
CA PHE A 551 4.52 2.87 20.47
C PHE A 551 5.79 3.70 20.19
N GLY A 552 6.49 4.16 21.22
CA GLY A 552 7.68 4.99 21.07
C GLY A 552 7.40 6.43 20.61
N GLY A 553 6.22 6.97 20.88
CA GLY A 553 5.72 8.25 20.35
C GLY A 553 6.66 9.45 20.57
N LYS A 554 7.31 9.56 21.75
CA LYS A 554 8.30 10.63 21.98
C LYS A 554 9.49 10.54 21.02
N ARG A 555 10.01 9.33 20.81
CA ARG A 555 11.14 9.10 19.90
C ARG A 555 10.75 9.36 18.46
N ILE A 556 9.56 8.93 18.06
CA ILE A 556 8.99 9.22 16.73
C ILE A 556 8.96 10.72 16.46
N ARG A 557 8.41 11.54 17.40
CA ARG A 557 8.39 13.00 17.28
C ARG A 557 9.79 13.59 17.10
N GLN A 558 10.75 13.19 17.91
CA GLN A 558 12.14 13.66 17.83
C GLN A 558 12.79 13.34 16.48
N ILE A 559 12.49 12.17 15.90
CA ILE A 559 13.01 11.78 14.59
C ILE A 559 12.46 12.72 13.51
N ILE A 560 11.14 12.96 13.52
CA ILE A 560 10.47 13.81 12.53
C ILE A 560 11.01 15.26 12.64
N GLU A 561 11.13 15.79 13.83
CA GLU A 561 11.67 17.15 14.09
C GLU A 561 13.11 17.29 13.57
N LYS A 562 13.94 16.26 13.73
CA LYS A 562 15.33 16.26 13.23
C LYS A 562 15.44 16.11 11.72
N SER A 563 14.40 15.63 11.05
CA SER A 563 14.38 15.43 9.60
C SER A 563 13.70 16.56 8.84
N SER A 564 13.11 17.55 9.53
CA SER A 564 12.33 18.64 8.93
C SER A 564 12.86 20.00 9.36
N LYS A 565 12.66 21.00 8.50
CA LYS A 565 12.91 22.42 8.81
C LYS A 565 11.94 22.95 9.85
N GLU A 566 10.69 22.61 9.70
CA GLU A 566 9.59 22.97 10.61
C GLU A 566 8.61 21.81 10.69
N THR A 567 8.19 21.47 11.90
CA THR A 567 7.20 20.42 12.14
C THR A 567 6.02 20.95 12.93
N ASN A 568 4.82 20.72 12.41
CA ASN A 568 3.57 21.06 13.08
C ASN A 568 2.84 19.76 13.44
N PHE A 569 2.77 19.44 14.74
CA PHE A 569 2.01 18.30 15.23
C PHE A 569 0.59 18.73 15.59
N ILE A 570 -0.39 17.95 15.13
CA ILE A 570 -1.80 18.20 15.39
C ILE A 570 -2.57 16.88 15.56
N ASN A 571 -3.35 16.74 16.62
CA ASN A 571 -4.17 15.53 16.81
C ASN A 571 -5.45 15.61 15.98
N ALA A 572 -5.29 15.50 14.66
CA ALA A 572 -6.37 15.62 13.70
C ALA A 572 -7.47 14.56 13.89
N ILE A 573 -7.10 13.33 14.26
CA ILE A 573 -8.07 12.24 14.52
C ILE A 573 -8.93 12.57 15.73
N LYS A 574 -8.36 13.05 16.84
CA LYS A 574 -9.11 13.42 18.04
C LYS A 574 -10.07 14.57 17.76
N ILE A 575 -9.60 15.61 17.06
CA ILE A 575 -10.38 16.78 16.71
C ILE A 575 -11.53 16.36 15.78
N SER A 576 -11.24 15.67 14.70
CA SER A 576 -12.24 15.24 13.70
C SER A 576 -13.28 14.29 14.29
N THR A 577 -12.86 13.34 15.12
CA THR A 577 -13.78 12.44 15.83
C THR A 577 -14.70 13.21 16.78
N ALA A 578 -14.17 14.21 17.48
CA ALA A 578 -14.98 15.05 18.37
C ALA A 578 -15.98 15.92 17.61
N MET A 579 -15.61 16.45 16.45
CA MET A 579 -16.43 17.36 15.65
C MET A 579 -17.41 16.62 14.72
N PHE A 580 -16.96 15.58 14.03
CA PHE A 580 -17.70 14.93 12.95
C PHE A 580 -18.18 13.51 13.29
N GLY A 581 -17.71 12.95 14.42
CA GLY A 581 -18.04 11.58 14.84
C GLY A 581 -17.34 10.48 14.04
N ASP A 582 -16.45 10.84 13.10
CA ASP A 582 -15.68 9.89 12.26
C ASP A 582 -14.23 10.36 12.12
N SER A 583 -13.31 9.43 12.31
CA SER A 583 -11.87 9.69 12.17
C SER A 583 -11.44 9.96 10.72
N ILE A 584 -12.23 9.53 9.73
CA ILE A 584 -11.92 9.72 8.31
C ILE A 584 -11.82 11.21 7.90
N ALA A 585 -12.55 12.08 8.60
CA ALA A 585 -12.54 13.51 8.36
C ALA A 585 -11.19 14.18 8.69
N SER A 586 -10.30 13.49 9.43
CA SER A 586 -8.96 13.98 9.78
C SER A 586 -8.09 14.31 8.57
N ASN A 587 -8.29 13.60 7.45
CA ASN A 587 -7.53 13.83 6.22
C ASN A 587 -7.83 15.20 5.60
N MET A 588 -9.10 15.55 5.51
CA MET A 588 -9.49 16.86 4.98
C MET A 588 -9.15 17.98 5.96
N PHE A 589 -9.28 17.72 7.26
CA PHE A 589 -8.89 18.68 8.30
C PHE A 589 -7.39 19.03 8.23
N ILE A 590 -6.51 18.01 8.14
CA ILE A 590 -5.05 18.24 8.05
C ILE A 590 -4.65 18.90 6.72
N THR A 591 -5.36 18.57 5.63
CA THR A 591 -5.15 19.20 4.32
C THR A 591 -5.53 20.68 4.35
N GLY A 592 -6.67 21.03 4.96
CA GLY A 592 -7.09 22.42 5.15
C GLY A 592 -6.10 23.21 6.01
N TYR A 593 -5.61 22.59 7.09
CA TYR A 593 -4.58 23.21 7.92
C TYR A 593 -3.28 23.49 7.13
N ALA A 594 -2.82 22.51 6.32
CA ALA A 594 -1.64 22.66 5.48
C ALA A 594 -1.80 23.77 4.43
N LEU A 595 -2.97 23.85 3.81
CA LEU A 595 -3.27 24.89 2.82
C LEU A 595 -3.31 26.26 3.47
N GLN A 596 -3.95 26.42 4.63
CA GLN A 596 -4.01 27.69 5.36
C GLN A 596 -2.62 28.16 5.83
N LYS A 597 -1.72 27.25 6.15
CA LYS A 597 -0.30 27.55 6.46
C LYS A 597 0.49 27.99 5.22
N GLY A 598 -0.08 27.92 4.01
CA GLY A 598 0.59 28.24 2.76
C GLY A 598 1.60 27.17 2.31
N PHE A 599 1.33 25.88 2.61
CA PHE A 599 2.20 24.76 2.27
C PHE A 599 1.64 23.89 1.14
N ILE A 600 0.50 24.23 0.57
CA ILE A 600 -0.07 23.55 -0.61
C ILE A 600 -0.25 24.60 -1.72
N PRO A 601 0.31 24.38 -2.93
CA PRO A 601 0.36 25.40 -3.99
C PRO A 601 -0.95 25.47 -4.81
N VAL A 602 -2.10 25.47 -4.15
CA VAL A 602 -3.42 25.66 -4.78
C VAL A 602 -4.29 26.61 -3.94
N LYS A 603 -5.29 27.20 -4.55
CA LYS A 603 -6.24 28.07 -3.87
C LYS A 603 -7.28 27.26 -3.08
N PRO A 604 -7.81 27.80 -1.97
CA PRO A 604 -8.88 27.16 -1.20
C PRO A 604 -10.11 26.81 -2.05
N GLU A 605 -10.50 27.72 -2.95
CA GLU A 605 -11.67 27.57 -3.82
C GLU A 605 -11.51 26.40 -4.79
N SER A 606 -10.30 26.21 -5.33
CA SER A 606 -9.98 25.10 -6.24
C SER A 606 -10.01 23.76 -5.50
N MET A 607 -9.57 23.73 -4.24
CA MET A 607 -9.65 22.54 -3.39
C MET A 607 -11.10 22.21 -3.04
N GLU A 608 -11.92 23.19 -2.70
CA GLU A 608 -13.35 22.98 -2.44
C GLU A 608 -14.08 22.44 -3.67
N GLU A 609 -13.75 22.94 -4.87
CA GLU A 609 -14.32 22.43 -6.10
C GLU A 609 -13.87 21.00 -6.39
N ALA A 610 -12.61 20.66 -6.15
CA ALA A 610 -12.10 19.28 -6.25
C ALA A 610 -12.84 18.33 -5.29
N ILE A 611 -13.13 18.76 -4.05
CA ILE A 611 -13.92 17.98 -3.09
C ILE A 611 -15.34 17.71 -3.61
N LYS A 612 -15.99 18.72 -4.21
CA LYS A 612 -17.33 18.56 -4.81
C LYS A 612 -17.31 17.60 -5.99
N LEU A 613 -16.33 17.74 -6.89
CA LEU A 613 -16.16 16.87 -8.07
C LEU A 613 -15.90 15.41 -7.67
N ASN A 614 -15.17 15.17 -6.57
CA ASN A 614 -14.95 13.82 -6.04
C ASN A 614 -16.23 13.14 -5.54
N ASN A 615 -17.26 13.90 -5.23
CA ASN A 615 -18.62 13.46 -4.87
C ASN A 615 -18.72 12.42 -3.74
N MET A 616 -17.74 12.42 -2.81
CA MET A 616 -17.71 11.51 -1.66
C MET A 616 -17.87 12.28 -0.36
N ALA A 617 -18.96 12.05 0.37
CA ALA A 617 -19.26 12.68 1.66
C ALA A 617 -18.97 14.21 1.65
N VAL A 618 -19.46 14.90 0.61
CA VAL A 618 -19.08 16.28 0.24
C VAL A 618 -19.21 17.25 1.42
N ASP A 619 -20.35 17.27 2.09
CA ASP A 619 -20.61 18.20 3.21
C ASP A 619 -19.65 17.99 4.39
N MET A 620 -19.35 16.72 4.73
CA MET A 620 -18.41 16.40 5.79
C MET A 620 -16.99 16.81 5.39
N ASN A 621 -16.57 16.50 4.18
CA ASN A 621 -15.23 16.81 3.69
C ASN A 621 -15.00 18.31 3.54
N LEU A 622 -15.98 19.08 3.02
CA LEU A 622 -15.92 20.54 2.97
C LEU A 622 -15.87 21.15 4.36
N SER A 623 -16.71 20.65 5.29
CA SER A 623 -16.72 21.14 6.68
C SER A 623 -15.38 20.87 7.37
N ALA A 624 -14.82 19.66 7.20
CA ALA A 624 -13.53 19.31 7.78
C ALA A 624 -12.37 20.11 7.19
N PHE A 625 -12.39 20.34 5.87
CA PHE A 625 -11.39 21.15 5.18
C PHE A 625 -11.41 22.60 5.65
N ARG A 626 -12.60 23.20 5.76
CA ARG A 626 -12.75 24.60 6.19
C ARG A 626 -12.34 24.80 7.65
N TRP A 627 -12.66 23.86 8.55
CA TRP A 627 -12.24 23.92 9.96
C TRP A 627 -10.73 23.73 10.15
#